data_a980dbc542a830160c78e84877d958a7
#
_entry.id   a980dbc542a830160c78e84877d958a7
#
_cell.length_a   1.000
_cell.length_b   1.000
_cell.length_c   1.000
_cell.angle_alpha   90.00
_cell.angle_beta   90.00
_cell.angle_gamma   90.00
#
_symmetry.space_group_name_H-M   'P 1'
#
loop_
_entity.id
_entity.type
_entity.pdbx_description
1 polymer ?
#
loop_
_entity_poly.entity_id
_entity_poly.type
_entity_poly.pdbx_seq_one_letter_code
_entity_poly.pdbx_strand_id
1 'polypeptide(L)'
;MSVKASAAIYIVHDIEESSARSLVFQLSKLLPANTQMIPVRRSLFVQNASFLKSEDVAVAIGSESFRQVCSSALEGAVMAIFIGKEEYLKAQPQCGLPNSAVFSGAPLDKRLALLEAIWFDRKPLAVLYSDNLLIDTQDMQEQAAQHGFEFEFIKTEVDRLSVLKSVNFVLDGSAVVFSLVDTELYKNGIAQDILKLLFHKQRVMIGPSFAFVRAGSLFAVYSDTETKLDILANHISMWQTKGVLLDAVYPDNLRVSFNPYLIKSHGVVLPSPSYLKDKYGLCSETGC
;
A
#
# COMPACT_ATOMS: atom_id res chain seq x y z
N MET A 1 -22.76 15.16 -35.70
CA MET A 1 -22.20 14.21 -34.70
C MET A 1 -21.33 15.00 -33.76
N SER A 2 -21.77 15.24 -32.52
CA SER A 2 -20.95 15.91 -31.52
C SER A 2 -19.87 14.91 -31.09
N VAL A 3 -18.61 15.19 -31.39
CA VAL A 3 -17.48 14.45 -30.80
C VAL A 3 -17.51 14.80 -29.32
N LYS A 4 -18.00 13.89 -28.46
CA LYS A 4 -17.80 14.02 -27.03
C LYS A 4 -16.30 14.16 -26.82
N ALA A 5 -15.86 15.25 -26.22
CA ALA A 5 -14.48 15.37 -25.76
C ALA A 5 -14.18 14.13 -24.89
N SER A 6 -13.11 13.41 -25.21
CA SER A 6 -12.68 12.27 -24.41
C SER A 6 -12.30 12.81 -23.04
N ALA A 7 -12.87 12.24 -21.99
CA ALA A 7 -12.48 12.56 -20.61
C ALA A 7 -10.99 12.30 -20.41
N ALA A 8 -10.29 13.24 -19.81
CA ALA A 8 -8.86 13.14 -19.58
C ALA A 8 -8.56 12.41 -18.23
N ILE A 9 -7.41 11.75 -18.18
CA ILE A 9 -6.88 11.13 -16.98
C ILE A 9 -5.59 11.83 -16.60
N TYR A 10 -5.60 12.49 -15.46
CA TYR A 10 -4.43 13.18 -14.90
C TYR A 10 -3.70 12.27 -13.92
N ILE A 11 -2.45 11.91 -14.22
CA ILE A 11 -1.64 11.06 -13.34
C ILE A 11 -0.79 11.95 -12.44
N VAL A 12 -1.26 12.16 -11.20
CA VAL A 12 -0.61 13.06 -10.22
C VAL A 12 0.42 12.28 -9.40
N HIS A 13 1.67 12.71 -9.44
CA HIS A 13 2.77 11.95 -8.85
C HIS A 13 3.94 12.81 -8.32
N ASP A 14 4.74 12.20 -7.42
CA ASP A 14 6.05 12.70 -6.96
C ASP A 14 7.19 11.69 -7.21
N ILE A 15 6.91 10.61 -7.94
CA ILE A 15 7.92 9.61 -8.29
C ILE A 15 8.80 10.10 -9.45
N GLU A 16 9.91 9.38 -9.69
CA GLU A 16 10.80 9.64 -10.83
C GLU A 16 10.03 9.63 -12.16
N GLU A 17 10.37 10.56 -13.06
CA GLU A 17 9.70 10.73 -14.36
C GLU A 17 9.68 9.46 -15.22
N SER A 18 10.78 8.68 -15.18
CA SER A 18 10.87 7.39 -15.88
C SER A 18 9.86 6.38 -15.34
N SER A 19 9.67 6.35 -14.03
CA SER A 19 8.69 5.48 -13.36
C SER A 19 7.27 5.93 -13.66
N ALA A 20 6.99 7.23 -13.63
CA ALA A 20 5.68 7.78 -14.00
C ALA A 20 5.32 7.45 -15.45
N ARG A 21 6.25 7.64 -16.39
CA ARG A 21 6.04 7.28 -17.82
C ARG A 21 5.79 5.79 -18.00
N SER A 22 6.51 4.94 -17.28
CA SER A 22 6.30 3.48 -17.31
C SER A 22 4.89 3.12 -16.83
N LEU A 23 4.41 3.70 -15.73
CA LEU A 23 3.04 3.48 -15.24
C LEU A 23 1.98 3.97 -16.24
N VAL A 24 2.16 5.18 -16.79
CA VAL A 24 1.28 5.71 -17.85
C VAL A 24 1.22 4.75 -19.03
N PHE A 25 2.37 4.26 -19.51
CA PHE A 25 2.44 3.32 -20.61
C PHE A 25 1.74 1.99 -20.31
N GLN A 26 1.92 1.44 -19.09
CA GLN A 26 1.24 0.22 -18.69
C GLN A 26 -0.28 0.42 -18.60
N LEU A 27 -0.73 1.49 -17.96
CA LEU A 27 -2.15 1.83 -17.84
C LEU A 27 -2.80 2.09 -19.21
N SER A 28 -2.06 2.70 -20.16
CA SER A 28 -2.57 2.99 -21.51
C SER A 28 -2.91 1.73 -22.30
N LYS A 29 -2.30 0.59 -21.99
CA LYS A 29 -2.63 -0.69 -22.65
C LYS A 29 -3.94 -1.30 -22.16
N LEU A 30 -4.42 -0.86 -21.00
CA LEU A 30 -5.62 -1.37 -20.32
C LEU A 30 -6.86 -0.51 -20.60
N LEU A 31 -6.66 0.66 -21.22
CA LEU A 31 -7.71 1.63 -21.51
C LEU A 31 -7.87 1.80 -23.03
N PRO A 32 -9.01 2.37 -23.50
CA PRO A 32 -9.21 2.65 -24.93
C PRO A 32 -8.07 3.49 -25.54
N ALA A 33 -7.67 3.17 -26.77
CA ALA A 33 -6.50 3.77 -27.43
C ALA A 33 -6.57 5.31 -27.59
N ASN A 34 -7.75 5.90 -27.55
CA ASN A 34 -7.97 7.34 -27.62
C ASN A 34 -8.04 8.03 -26.24
N THR A 35 -7.75 7.32 -25.16
CA THR A 35 -7.76 7.88 -23.80
C THR A 35 -6.59 8.86 -23.64
N GLN A 36 -6.91 10.12 -23.34
CA GLN A 36 -5.89 11.12 -23.05
C GLN A 36 -5.36 10.96 -21.62
N MET A 37 -4.07 10.67 -21.47
CA MET A 37 -3.41 10.56 -20.17
C MET A 37 -2.32 11.63 -20.05
N ILE A 38 -2.35 12.36 -18.93
CA ILE A 38 -1.50 13.53 -18.69
C ILE A 38 -0.76 13.32 -17.37
N PRO A 39 0.52 12.90 -17.40
CA PRO A 39 1.32 12.88 -16.18
C PRO A 39 1.60 14.29 -15.70
N VAL A 40 1.38 14.54 -14.40
CA VAL A 40 1.53 15.86 -13.79
C VAL A 40 2.27 15.69 -12.45
N ARG A 41 3.36 16.42 -12.27
CA ARG A 41 3.99 16.49 -10.97
C ARG A 41 3.05 17.09 -9.94
N ARG A 42 2.99 16.50 -8.75
CA ARG A 42 2.15 16.97 -7.64
C ARG A 42 2.31 18.46 -7.37
N SER A 43 3.54 18.97 -7.37
CA SER A 43 3.84 20.39 -7.16
C SER A 43 3.25 21.33 -8.23
N LEU A 44 3.03 20.82 -9.45
CA LEU A 44 2.46 21.58 -10.56
C LEU A 44 0.94 21.37 -10.70
N PHE A 45 0.39 20.37 -10.02
CA PHE A 45 -1.01 20.00 -10.17
C PHE A 45 -1.97 21.12 -9.76
N VAL A 46 -1.70 21.79 -8.63
CA VAL A 46 -2.54 22.90 -8.12
C VAL A 46 -2.64 24.05 -9.12
N GLN A 47 -1.57 24.32 -9.86
CA GLN A 47 -1.55 25.39 -10.89
C GLN A 47 -2.37 25.03 -12.12
N ASN A 48 -2.57 23.73 -12.39
CA ASN A 48 -3.29 23.20 -13.54
C ASN A 48 -4.69 22.68 -13.19
N ALA A 49 -5.07 22.73 -11.92
CA ALA A 49 -6.31 22.12 -11.41
C ALA A 49 -7.59 22.75 -11.98
N SER A 50 -7.54 24.02 -12.40
CA SER A 50 -8.69 24.73 -12.98
C SER A 50 -9.18 24.17 -14.34
N PHE A 51 -8.50 23.19 -14.90
CA PHE A 51 -8.84 22.59 -16.20
C PHE A 51 -9.56 21.24 -16.11
N LEU A 52 -9.72 20.66 -14.91
CA LEU A 52 -10.43 19.40 -14.73
C LEU A 52 -11.93 19.60 -14.86
N LYS A 53 -12.55 18.74 -15.67
CA LYS A 53 -13.99 18.70 -15.90
C LYS A 53 -14.63 17.61 -15.06
N SER A 54 -15.95 17.63 -14.93
CA SER A 54 -16.71 16.65 -14.16
C SER A 54 -16.54 15.20 -14.61
N GLU A 55 -16.24 14.98 -15.90
CA GLU A 55 -15.97 13.65 -16.45
C GLU A 55 -14.51 13.19 -16.32
N ASP A 56 -13.59 14.09 -15.99
CA ASP A 56 -12.17 13.77 -15.85
C ASP A 56 -11.86 12.96 -14.59
N VAL A 57 -10.73 12.26 -14.61
CA VAL A 57 -10.24 11.46 -13.47
C VAL A 57 -8.84 11.92 -13.09
N ALA A 58 -8.63 12.20 -11.82
CA ALA A 58 -7.29 12.34 -11.25
C ALA A 58 -6.84 11.01 -10.64
N VAL A 59 -5.82 10.38 -11.19
CA VAL A 59 -5.16 9.22 -10.60
C VAL A 59 -4.02 9.71 -9.70
N ALA A 60 -4.17 9.54 -8.40
CA ALA A 60 -3.19 9.97 -7.42
C ALA A 60 -2.24 8.82 -7.05
N ILE A 61 -0.94 8.99 -7.29
CA ILE A 61 0.09 8.01 -6.95
C ILE A 61 0.61 8.29 -5.54
N GLY A 62 0.22 7.43 -4.59
CA GLY A 62 0.58 7.54 -3.17
C GLY A 62 -0.25 8.53 -2.36
N SER A 63 -0.07 8.51 -1.03
CA SER A 63 -0.90 9.24 -0.07
C SER A 63 -0.76 10.77 -0.20
N GLU A 64 0.44 11.29 -0.46
CA GLU A 64 0.68 12.72 -0.63
C GLU A 64 -0.04 13.29 -1.87
N SER A 65 0.03 12.57 -3.01
CA SER A 65 -0.67 12.98 -4.22
C SER A 65 -2.19 12.94 -4.02
N PHE A 66 -2.69 11.93 -3.30
CA PHE A 66 -4.11 11.83 -2.96
C PHE A 66 -4.58 13.01 -2.10
N ARG A 67 -3.87 13.33 -1.01
CA ARG A 67 -4.18 14.50 -0.16
C ARG A 67 -4.19 15.81 -0.96
N GLN A 68 -3.20 15.98 -1.85
CA GLN A 68 -3.09 17.18 -2.67
C GLN A 68 -4.27 17.33 -3.64
N VAL A 69 -4.67 16.24 -4.30
CA VAL A 69 -5.83 16.26 -5.20
C VAL A 69 -7.11 16.54 -4.41
N CYS A 70 -7.30 15.88 -3.28
CA CYS A 70 -8.48 16.06 -2.43
C CYS A 70 -8.63 17.46 -1.85
N SER A 71 -7.52 18.18 -1.60
CA SER A 71 -7.53 19.58 -1.13
C SER A 71 -7.78 20.61 -2.23
N SER A 72 -7.84 20.18 -3.48
CA SER A 72 -8.02 21.08 -4.63
C SER A 72 -9.51 21.28 -4.93
N ALA A 73 -9.90 22.50 -5.32
CA ALA A 73 -11.27 22.82 -5.74
C ALA A 73 -11.50 22.32 -7.18
N LEU A 74 -11.70 21.02 -7.34
CA LEU A 74 -11.86 20.34 -8.61
C LEU A 74 -13.29 19.85 -8.81
N GLU A 75 -13.61 19.53 -10.05
CA GLU A 75 -14.72 18.66 -10.43
C GLU A 75 -14.15 17.29 -10.86
N GLY A 76 -15.00 16.27 -11.02
CA GLY A 76 -14.59 14.92 -11.42
C GLY A 76 -14.35 13.97 -10.26
N ALA A 77 -13.55 12.92 -10.47
CA ALA A 77 -13.25 11.90 -9.46
C ALA A 77 -11.75 11.75 -9.22
N VAL A 78 -11.38 11.31 -8.01
CA VAL A 78 -10.01 10.93 -7.69
C VAL A 78 -9.90 9.44 -7.36
N MET A 79 -8.92 8.77 -7.96
CA MET A 79 -8.63 7.36 -7.72
C MET A 79 -7.19 7.23 -7.25
N ALA A 80 -6.99 6.74 -6.03
CA ALA A 80 -5.66 6.56 -5.48
C ALA A 80 -5.10 5.16 -5.81
N ILE A 81 -3.79 5.09 -6.07
CA ILE A 81 -3.04 3.85 -6.23
C ILE A 81 -1.72 3.96 -5.47
N PHE A 82 -1.15 2.83 -5.03
CA PHE A 82 0.06 2.78 -4.20
C PHE A 82 -0.09 3.52 -2.86
N ILE A 83 -1.27 3.46 -2.28
CA ILE A 83 -1.63 4.01 -0.97
C ILE A 83 -2.02 2.88 -0.02
N GLY A 84 -1.73 2.99 1.26
CA GLY A 84 -2.23 2.09 2.29
C GLY A 84 -3.71 2.35 2.60
N LYS A 85 -4.43 1.32 3.07
CA LYS A 85 -5.83 1.46 3.51
C LYS A 85 -5.96 2.53 4.60
N GLU A 86 -5.09 2.46 5.60
CA GLU A 86 -5.10 3.34 6.76
C GLU A 86 -4.72 4.80 6.39
N GLU A 87 -3.81 4.97 5.41
CA GLU A 87 -3.49 6.28 4.82
C GLU A 87 -4.69 6.88 4.07
N TYR A 88 -5.35 6.04 3.26
CA TYR A 88 -6.54 6.44 2.51
C TYR A 88 -7.67 6.83 3.46
N LEU A 89 -8.00 6.01 4.46
CA LEU A 89 -9.05 6.27 5.45
C LEU A 89 -8.78 7.55 6.26
N LYS A 90 -7.52 7.90 6.49
CA LYS A 90 -7.13 9.16 7.15
C LYS A 90 -7.42 10.39 6.29
N ALA A 91 -7.16 10.29 4.99
CA ALA A 91 -7.29 11.41 4.07
C ALA A 91 -8.69 11.55 3.45
N GLN A 92 -9.40 10.43 3.26
CA GLN A 92 -10.69 10.36 2.57
C GLN A 92 -11.77 11.27 3.14
N PRO A 93 -11.95 11.45 4.47
CA PRO A 93 -12.99 12.34 5.00
C PRO A 93 -12.78 13.81 4.66
N GLN A 94 -11.57 14.20 4.30
CA GLN A 94 -11.22 15.58 3.90
C GLN A 94 -11.31 15.77 2.38
N CYS A 95 -11.64 14.71 1.64
CA CYS A 95 -11.75 14.76 0.18
C CYS A 95 -13.14 15.22 -0.22
N GLY A 96 -13.25 16.42 -0.79
CA GLY A 96 -14.50 16.97 -1.31
C GLY A 96 -14.96 16.33 -2.64
N LEU A 97 -14.15 15.43 -3.22
CA LEU A 97 -14.41 14.77 -4.49
C LEU A 97 -14.94 13.34 -4.30
N PRO A 98 -15.72 12.80 -5.26
CA PRO A 98 -15.92 11.37 -5.39
C PRO A 98 -14.56 10.67 -5.45
N ASN A 99 -14.31 9.71 -4.56
CA ASN A 99 -12.98 9.12 -4.44
C ASN A 99 -13.01 7.61 -4.20
N SER A 100 -11.99 6.92 -4.72
CA SER A 100 -11.77 5.49 -4.57
C SER A 100 -10.28 5.19 -4.50
N ALA A 101 -9.91 3.93 -4.21
CA ALA A 101 -8.51 3.53 -4.16
C ALA A 101 -8.29 2.05 -4.50
N VAL A 102 -7.10 1.75 -5.03
CA VAL A 102 -6.54 0.40 -5.09
C VAL A 102 -5.41 0.32 -4.10
N PHE A 103 -5.62 -0.40 -3.00
CA PHE A 103 -4.70 -0.41 -1.86
C PHE A 103 -3.41 -1.16 -2.14
N SER A 104 -2.33 -0.67 -1.55
CA SER A 104 -1.06 -1.38 -1.42
C SER A 104 -1.04 -2.30 -0.21
N GLY A 105 -0.12 -3.28 -0.23
CA GLY A 105 -0.05 -4.31 0.78
C GLY A 105 -1.12 -5.39 0.55
N ALA A 106 -1.62 -5.94 1.63
CA ALA A 106 -2.66 -6.97 1.64
C ALA A 106 -3.54 -6.81 2.90
N PRO A 107 -4.76 -7.37 2.90
CA PRO A 107 -5.62 -7.41 4.08
C PRO A 107 -4.88 -7.96 5.30
N LEU A 108 -5.17 -7.40 6.48
CA LEU A 108 -4.52 -7.75 7.73
C LEU A 108 -4.65 -9.24 8.04
N ASP A 109 -5.86 -9.79 7.88
CA ASP A 109 -6.17 -11.21 8.06
C ASP A 109 -5.24 -12.14 7.25
N LYS A 110 -5.00 -11.82 5.96
CA LYS A 110 -4.12 -12.62 5.09
C LYS A 110 -2.67 -12.65 5.58
N ARG A 111 -2.20 -11.51 6.10
CA ARG A 111 -0.85 -11.37 6.64
C ARG A 111 -0.69 -12.10 7.96
N LEU A 112 -1.70 -12.03 8.84
CA LEU A 112 -1.75 -12.73 10.13
C LEU A 112 -1.90 -14.23 9.93
N ALA A 113 -2.77 -14.69 9.04
CA ALA A 113 -2.94 -16.10 8.72
C ALA A 113 -1.64 -16.76 8.24
N LEU A 114 -0.88 -16.06 7.40
CA LEU A 114 0.44 -16.54 6.98
C LEU A 114 1.43 -16.55 8.14
N LEU A 115 1.46 -15.49 8.96
CA LEU A 115 2.35 -15.42 10.12
C LEU A 115 2.04 -16.55 11.10
N GLU A 116 0.77 -16.83 11.39
CA GLU A 116 0.34 -17.93 12.24
C GLU A 116 0.90 -19.29 11.77
N ALA A 117 0.93 -19.50 10.45
CA ALA A 117 1.39 -20.75 9.87
C ALA A 117 2.90 -20.98 9.98
N ILE A 118 3.69 -19.92 10.13
CA ILE A 118 5.17 -20.02 10.03
C ILE A 118 5.91 -19.50 11.27
N TRP A 119 5.23 -18.82 12.19
CA TRP A 119 5.85 -18.17 13.35
C TRP A 119 5.24 -18.65 14.65
N PHE A 120 6.05 -19.29 15.49
CA PHE A 120 5.58 -19.95 16.73
C PHE A 120 5.79 -19.13 18.01
N ASP A 121 6.62 -18.08 17.97
CA ASP A 121 6.77 -17.17 19.10
C ASP A 121 5.49 -16.30 19.21
N ARG A 122 4.84 -16.35 20.38
CA ARG A 122 3.56 -15.66 20.64
C ARG A 122 3.75 -14.38 21.46
N LYS A 123 4.96 -13.84 21.50
CA LYS A 123 5.16 -12.49 22.04
C LYS A 123 4.36 -11.47 21.23
N PRO A 124 3.98 -10.34 21.84
CA PRO A 124 3.29 -9.28 21.13
C PRO A 124 4.02 -8.85 19.85
N LEU A 125 3.26 -8.55 18.82
CA LEU A 125 3.76 -7.99 17.57
C LEU A 125 3.76 -6.47 17.69
N ALA A 126 4.92 -5.83 17.54
CA ALA A 126 5.03 -4.38 17.60
C ALA A 126 4.50 -3.73 16.31
N VAL A 127 3.54 -2.82 16.42
CA VAL A 127 3.00 -2.04 15.31
C VAL A 127 3.38 -0.57 15.51
N LEU A 128 4.33 -0.09 14.72
CA LEU A 128 4.66 1.33 14.69
C LEU A 128 3.78 2.04 13.66
N TYR A 129 3.27 3.21 14.02
CA TYR A 129 2.46 4.03 13.13
C TYR A 129 2.61 5.52 13.41
N SER A 130 2.37 6.34 12.39
CA SER A 130 2.41 7.79 12.49
C SER A 130 1.02 8.41 12.50
N ASP A 131 0.95 9.72 12.68
CA ASP A 131 -0.29 10.51 12.54
C ASP A 131 -0.89 10.49 11.12
N ASN A 132 -0.17 9.95 10.15
CA ASN A 132 -0.65 9.83 8.77
C ASN A 132 -1.62 8.67 8.56
N LEU A 133 -1.75 7.78 9.55
CA LEU A 133 -2.67 6.65 9.51
C LEU A 133 -3.91 6.89 10.37
N LEU A 134 -5.07 6.41 9.89
CA LEU A 134 -6.23 6.18 10.72
C LEU A 134 -6.31 4.68 10.99
N ILE A 135 -5.94 4.27 12.21
CA ILE A 135 -5.99 2.87 12.63
C ILE A 135 -7.13 2.66 13.63
N ASP A 136 -7.86 1.58 13.47
CA ASP A 136 -8.76 1.05 14.47
C ASP A 136 -8.01 -0.03 15.27
N THR A 137 -7.45 0.37 16.40
CA THR A 137 -6.62 -0.52 17.23
C THR A 137 -7.44 -1.66 17.82
N GLN A 138 -8.74 -1.46 18.07
CA GLN A 138 -9.61 -2.50 18.58
C GLN A 138 -9.89 -3.57 17.52
N ASP A 139 -10.32 -3.17 16.32
CA ASP A 139 -10.55 -4.08 15.20
C ASP A 139 -9.28 -4.88 14.85
N MET A 140 -8.14 -4.20 14.78
CA MET A 140 -6.86 -4.85 14.51
C MET A 140 -6.47 -5.85 15.61
N GLN A 141 -6.71 -5.52 16.88
CA GLN A 141 -6.44 -6.41 18.01
C GLN A 141 -7.35 -7.64 17.98
N GLU A 142 -8.65 -7.45 17.65
CA GLU A 142 -9.58 -8.57 17.51
C GLU A 142 -9.16 -9.51 16.38
N GLN A 143 -8.74 -8.97 15.23
CA GLN A 143 -8.20 -9.77 14.14
C GLN A 143 -6.90 -10.51 14.54
N ALA A 144 -5.97 -9.85 15.24
CA ALA A 144 -4.74 -10.50 15.73
C ALA A 144 -5.05 -11.66 16.70
N ALA A 145 -6.00 -11.46 17.60
CA ALA A 145 -6.43 -12.48 18.56
C ALA A 145 -7.02 -13.73 17.90
N GLN A 146 -7.73 -13.60 16.77
CA GLN A 146 -8.24 -14.71 15.96
C GLN A 146 -7.10 -15.63 15.45
N HIS A 147 -5.91 -15.07 15.25
CA HIS A 147 -4.70 -15.79 14.82
C HIS A 147 -3.75 -16.13 15.97
N GLY A 148 -4.17 -15.89 17.22
CA GLY A 148 -3.37 -16.19 18.43
C GLY A 148 -2.21 -15.21 18.63
N PHE A 149 -2.32 -13.99 18.12
CA PHE A 149 -1.37 -12.90 18.34
C PHE A 149 -1.98 -11.76 19.14
N GLU A 150 -1.11 -10.93 19.69
CA GLU A 150 -1.44 -9.66 20.32
C GLU A 150 -0.61 -8.56 19.67
N PHE A 151 -1.20 -7.38 19.45
CA PHE A 151 -0.49 -6.21 18.96
C PHE A 151 -0.10 -5.28 20.11
N GLU A 152 1.12 -4.77 20.04
CA GLU A 152 1.57 -3.62 20.82
C GLU A 152 1.69 -2.41 19.90
N PHE A 153 0.77 -1.45 20.02
CA PHE A 153 0.68 -0.27 19.17
C PHE A 153 1.53 0.87 19.69
N ILE A 154 2.46 1.36 18.88
CA ILE A 154 3.33 2.46 19.24
C ILE A 154 3.21 3.58 18.20
N LYS A 155 2.60 4.69 18.62
CA LYS A 155 2.59 5.92 17.84
C LYS A 155 3.94 6.60 17.94
N THR A 156 4.49 7.03 16.80
CA THR A 156 5.78 7.70 16.73
C THR A 156 5.78 8.88 15.75
N GLU A 157 6.59 9.88 16.02
CA GLU A 157 6.89 10.94 15.05
C GLU A 157 7.65 10.36 13.86
N VAL A 158 7.53 10.99 12.69
CA VAL A 158 8.14 10.50 11.44
C VAL A 158 9.62 10.87 11.27
N ASP A 159 10.25 11.41 12.30
CA ASP A 159 11.69 11.64 12.29
C ASP A 159 12.49 10.38 12.63
N ARG A 160 13.70 10.29 12.06
CA ARG A 160 14.57 9.12 12.20
C ARG A 160 14.89 8.74 13.65
N LEU A 161 15.12 9.72 14.52
CA LEU A 161 15.52 9.47 15.90
C LEU A 161 14.36 8.91 16.73
N SER A 162 13.19 9.51 16.60
CA SER A 162 11.96 9.07 17.29
C SER A 162 11.56 7.66 16.86
N VAL A 163 11.60 7.36 15.57
CA VAL A 163 11.31 6.03 15.05
C VAL A 163 12.28 4.98 15.61
N LEU A 164 13.59 5.23 15.55
CA LEU A 164 14.57 4.27 16.05
C LEU A 164 14.50 4.08 17.57
N LYS A 165 14.17 5.13 18.34
CA LYS A 165 13.90 5.00 19.78
C LYS A 165 12.67 4.13 20.05
N SER A 166 11.57 4.36 19.31
CA SER A 166 10.34 3.55 19.43
C SER A 166 10.60 2.09 19.09
N VAL A 167 11.34 1.81 18.01
CA VAL A 167 11.74 0.44 17.67
C VAL A 167 12.57 -0.20 18.80
N ASN A 168 13.61 0.48 19.29
CA ASN A 168 14.42 -0.07 20.39
C ASN A 168 13.59 -0.37 21.64
N PHE A 169 12.66 0.51 21.99
CA PHE A 169 11.79 0.33 23.15
C PHE A 169 10.95 -0.95 23.06
N VAL A 170 10.31 -1.20 21.91
CA VAL A 170 9.42 -2.37 21.76
C VAL A 170 10.17 -3.69 21.62
N LEU A 171 11.43 -3.68 21.21
CA LEU A 171 12.20 -4.91 21.01
C LEU A 171 12.53 -5.66 22.32
N ASP A 172 12.34 -5.04 23.48
CA ASP A 172 12.48 -5.73 24.76
C ASP A 172 11.30 -6.70 25.00
N GLY A 173 10.09 -6.35 24.53
CA GLY A 173 8.88 -7.17 24.64
C GLY A 173 8.54 -7.99 23.41
N SER A 174 8.88 -7.50 22.20
CA SER A 174 8.46 -8.04 20.90
C SER A 174 9.61 -8.68 20.15
N ALA A 175 9.34 -9.78 19.46
CA ALA A 175 10.29 -10.43 18.55
C ALA A 175 10.08 -9.98 17.09
N VAL A 176 8.93 -9.42 16.78
CA VAL A 176 8.47 -9.09 15.42
C VAL A 176 7.93 -7.66 15.37
N VAL A 177 8.38 -6.90 14.41
CA VAL A 177 7.74 -5.63 13.99
C VAL A 177 6.77 -5.94 12.83
N PHE A 178 5.48 -5.69 13.05
CA PHE A 178 4.44 -5.86 12.03
C PHE A 178 4.16 -4.50 11.40
N SER A 179 4.69 -4.26 10.19
CA SER A 179 4.59 -2.95 9.56
C SER A 179 3.29 -2.77 8.78
N LEU A 180 2.65 -1.63 8.96
CA LEU A 180 1.59 -1.13 8.09
C LEU A 180 2.19 -0.42 6.87
N VAL A 181 1.36 -0.09 5.88
CA VAL A 181 1.76 0.81 4.80
C VAL A 181 1.68 2.24 5.35
N ASP A 182 2.82 2.79 5.74
CA ASP A 182 2.99 4.17 6.21
C ASP A 182 4.15 4.80 5.43
N THR A 183 3.81 5.49 4.33
CA THR A 183 4.79 6.05 3.40
C THR A 183 5.67 7.10 4.08
N GLU A 184 5.12 7.85 5.02
CA GLU A 184 5.85 8.90 5.73
C GLU A 184 6.84 8.33 6.75
N LEU A 185 6.41 7.30 7.50
CA LEU A 185 7.23 6.67 8.53
C LEU A 185 8.49 6.01 7.95
N TYR A 186 8.37 5.40 6.78
CA TYR A 186 9.43 4.57 6.19
C TYR A 186 10.27 5.27 5.12
N LYS A 187 10.03 6.57 4.85
CA LYS A 187 10.79 7.34 3.84
C LYS A 187 12.21 7.68 4.28
N ASN A 188 12.98 8.24 3.36
CA ASN A 188 14.32 8.82 3.59
C ASN A 188 15.32 7.89 4.29
N GLY A 189 15.26 6.57 3.98
CA GLY A 189 16.18 5.58 4.54
C GLY A 189 15.82 5.05 5.92
N ILE A 190 14.73 5.52 6.55
CA ILE A 190 14.29 5.06 7.88
C ILE A 190 13.97 3.56 7.85
N ALA A 191 13.31 3.06 6.78
CA ALA A 191 13.05 1.63 6.63
C ALA A 191 14.33 0.78 6.71
N GLN A 192 15.40 1.20 6.01
CA GLN A 192 16.68 0.52 6.01
C GLN A 192 17.34 0.54 7.39
N ASP A 193 17.24 1.64 8.12
CA ASP A 193 17.80 1.75 9.47
C ASP A 193 17.07 0.85 10.45
N ILE A 194 15.74 0.77 10.37
CA ILE A 194 14.95 -0.18 11.17
C ILE A 194 15.37 -1.61 10.86
N LEU A 195 15.43 -1.98 9.59
CA LEU A 195 15.81 -3.34 9.19
C LEU A 195 17.22 -3.72 9.65
N LYS A 196 18.19 -2.79 9.59
CA LYS A 196 19.55 -2.98 10.15
C LYS A 196 19.51 -3.19 11.65
N LEU A 197 18.76 -2.36 12.38
CA LEU A 197 18.61 -2.48 13.84
C LEU A 197 18.01 -3.84 14.23
N LEU A 198 16.95 -4.26 13.55
CA LEU A 198 16.29 -5.55 13.74
C LEU A 198 17.26 -6.72 13.49
N PHE A 199 18.03 -6.64 12.40
CA PHE A 199 19.03 -7.63 12.07
C PHE A 199 20.08 -7.78 13.21
N HIS A 200 20.62 -6.66 13.71
CA HIS A 200 21.59 -6.69 14.82
C HIS A 200 20.99 -7.23 16.13
N LYS A 201 19.70 -7.07 16.34
CA LYS A 201 18.98 -7.55 17.51
C LYS A 201 18.40 -8.96 17.34
N GLN A 202 18.66 -9.62 16.21
CA GLN A 202 18.05 -10.91 15.85
C GLN A 202 16.52 -10.88 15.95
N ARG A 203 15.93 -9.80 15.46
CA ARG A 203 14.48 -9.57 15.35
C ARG A 203 14.10 -9.47 13.89
N VAL A 204 12.82 -9.63 13.60
CA VAL A 204 12.32 -9.61 12.21
C VAL A 204 11.23 -8.56 12.02
N MET A 205 11.03 -8.18 10.78
CA MET A 205 9.91 -7.35 10.34
C MET A 205 9.06 -8.14 9.35
N ILE A 206 7.75 -8.04 9.50
CA ILE A 206 6.78 -8.40 8.45
C ILE A 206 6.59 -7.17 7.60
N GLY A 207 7.07 -7.22 6.36
CA GLY A 207 7.06 -6.07 5.45
C GLY A 207 5.68 -5.79 4.85
N PRO A 208 5.40 -4.53 4.46
CA PRO A 208 4.17 -4.17 3.77
C PRO A 208 4.24 -4.43 2.25
N SER A 209 5.42 -4.70 1.69
CA SER A 209 5.63 -4.86 0.26
C SER A 209 6.85 -5.72 -0.09
N PHE A 210 6.94 -6.14 -1.35
CA PHE A 210 8.10 -6.85 -1.90
C PHE A 210 9.43 -6.10 -1.71
N ALA A 211 9.42 -4.77 -1.85
CA ALA A 211 10.62 -3.96 -1.65
C ALA A 211 11.21 -4.11 -0.24
N PHE A 212 10.35 -4.27 0.79
CA PHE A 212 10.79 -4.52 2.16
C PHE A 212 11.45 -5.90 2.34
N VAL A 213 10.96 -6.92 1.64
CA VAL A 213 11.59 -8.25 1.67
C VAL A 213 12.99 -8.18 1.07
N ARG A 214 13.15 -7.50 -0.06
CA ARG A 214 14.46 -7.26 -0.67
C ARG A 214 15.39 -6.43 0.20
N ALA A 215 14.84 -5.54 1.03
CA ALA A 215 15.59 -4.72 1.98
C ALA A 215 15.92 -5.44 3.29
N GLY A 216 15.28 -6.60 3.60
CA GLY A 216 15.61 -7.41 4.77
C GLY A 216 14.43 -7.75 5.70
N SER A 217 13.16 -7.57 5.31
CA SER A 217 12.04 -8.10 6.10
C SER A 217 11.87 -9.62 5.88
N LEU A 218 11.23 -10.30 6.83
CA LEU A 218 11.06 -11.77 6.82
C LEU A 218 10.21 -12.21 5.64
N PHE A 219 9.04 -11.62 5.49
CA PHE A 219 8.16 -11.80 4.34
C PHE A 219 7.28 -10.57 4.12
N ALA A 220 6.62 -10.54 2.97
CA ALA A 220 5.51 -9.65 2.70
C ALA A 220 4.43 -10.38 1.90
N VAL A 221 3.16 -10.06 2.19
CA VAL A 221 2.02 -10.36 1.32
C VAL A 221 1.65 -9.08 0.59
N TYR A 222 1.55 -9.13 -0.73
CA TYR A 222 1.36 -7.95 -1.56
C TYR A 222 0.68 -8.30 -2.88
N SER A 223 0.18 -7.30 -3.59
CA SER A 223 -0.22 -7.39 -5.00
C SER A 223 0.83 -6.74 -5.89
N ASP A 224 1.03 -7.28 -7.09
CA ASP A 224 1.94 -6.66 -8.07
C ASP A 224 1.33 -5.40 -8.72
N THR A 225 2.16 -4.69 -9.47
CA THR A 225 1.75 -3.45 -10.14
C THR A 225 0.72 -3.71 -11.23
N GLU A 226 0.87 -4.80 -11.99
CA GLU A 226 -0.04 -5.17 -13.08
C GLU A 226 -1.47 -5.38 -12.56
N THR A 227 -1.63 -6.21 -11.54
CA THR A 227 -2.94 -6.44 -10.89
C THR A 227 -3.58 -5.14 -10.39
N LYS A 228 -2.80 -4.24 -9.79
CA LYS A 228 -3.32 -2.94 -9.33
C LYS A 228 -3.79 -2.06 -10.49
N LEU A 229 -3.04 -2.04 -11.59
CA LEU A 229 -3.38 -1.26 -12.77
C LEU A 229 -4.62 -1.80 -13.48
N ASP A 230 -4.82 -3.12 -13.52
CA ASP A 230 -6.04 -3.74 -14.06
C ASP A 230 -7.29 -3.29 -13.30
N ILE A 231 -7.24 -3.31 -11.96
CA ILE A 231 -8.33 -2.85 -11.11
C ILE A 231 -8.57 -1.34 -11.30
N LEU A 232 -7.50 -0.54 -11.31
CA LEU A 232 -7.59 0.90 -11.53
C LEU A 232 -8.23 1.21 -12.89
N ALA A 233 -7.83 0.50 -13.96
CA ALA A 233 -8.41 0.67 -15.30
C ALA A 233 -9.90 0.36 -15.31
N ASN A 234 -10.34 -0.67 -14.59
CA ASN A 234 -11.75 -0.98 -14.42
C ASN A 234 -12.50 0.15 -13.67
N HIS A 235 -11.94 0.69 -12.58
CA HIS A 235 -12.52 1.82 -11.84
C HIS A 235 -12.67 3.06 -12.74
N ILE A 236 -11.64 3.40 -13.50
CA ILE A 236 -11.66 4.50 -14.46
C ILE A 236 -12.75 4.28 -15.52
N SER A 237 -12.81 3.07 -16.10
CA SER A 237 -13.78 2.75 -17.14
C SER A 237 -15.21 2.83 -16.64
N MET A 238 -15.49 2.35 -15.41
CA MET A 238 -16.82 2.43 -14.79
C MET A 238 -17.24 3.88 -14.55
N TRP A 239 -16.33 4.72 -14.07
CA TRP A 239 -16.59 6.14 -13.90
C TRP A 239 -16.86 6.83 -15.24
N GLN A 240 -15.98 6.70 -16.22
CA GLN A 240 -16.08 7.41 -17.50
C GLN A 240 -17.27 6.96 -18.37
N THR A 241 -17.66 5.68 -18.28
CA THR A 241 -18.74 5.14 -19.13
C THR A 241 -20.11 5.18 -18.46
N LYS A 242 -20.17 5.02 -17.14
CA LYS A 242 -21.41 4.86 -16.38
C LYS A 242 -21.61 5.89 -15.27
N GLY A 243 -20.61 6.72 -14.98
CA GLY A 243 -20.63 7.62 -13.82
C GLY A 243 -20.67 6.89 -12.47
N VAL A 244 -20.25 5.61 -12.44
CA VAL A 244 -20.25 4.78 -11.23
C VAL A 244 -18.86 4.76 -10.62
N LEU A 245 -18.75 5.21 -9.39
CA LEU A 245 -17.55 5.07 -8.58
C LEU A 245 -17.57 3.71 -7.86
N LEU A 246 -16.57 2.89 -8.11
CA LEU A 246 -16.40 1.62 -7.39
C LEU A 246 -15.75 1.87 -6.03
N ASP A 247 -16.03 1.00 -5.07
CA ASP A 247 -15.46 1.07 -3.73
C ASP A 247 -13.93 0.88 -3.74
N ALA A 248 -13.26 1.46 -2.74
CA ALA A 248 -11.84 1.24 -2.53
C ALA A 248 -11.55 -0.20 -2.09
N VAL A 249 -10.58 -0.86 -2.74
CA VAL A 249 -10.37 -2.30 -2.57
C VAL A 249 -8.90 -2.69 -2.46
N TYR A 250 -8.65 -3.82 -1.79
CA TYR A 250 -7.43 -4.59 -2.00
C TYR A 250 -7.57 -5.44 -3.26
N PRO A 251 -6.49 -5.64 -4.04
CA PRO A 251 -6.49 -6.65 -5.10
C PRO A 251 -6.69 -8.06 -4.55
N ASP A 252 -7.48 -8.88 -5.26
CA ASP A 252 -7.71 -10.28 -4.87
C ASP A 252 -6.51 -11.18 -5.15
N ASN A 253 -5.74 -10.87 -6.22
CA ASN A 253 -4.56 -11.63 -6.59
C ASN A 253 -3.36 -11.19 -5.73
N LEU A 254 -3.13 -11.93 -4.65
CA LEU A 254 -2.06 -11.67 -3.71
C LEU A 254 -0.87 -12.61 -3.96
N ARG A 255 0.32 -12.05 -3.81
CA ARG A 255 1.58 -12.78 -3.84
C ARG A 255 2.24 -12.75 -2.46
N VAL A 256 3.09 -13.74 -2.22
CA VAL A 256 3.98 -13.76 -1.07
C VAL A 256 5.43 -13.88 -1.51
N SER A 257 6.27 -13.11 -0.86
CA SER A 257 7.73 -13.21 -0.96
C SER A 257 8.33 -13.44 0.41
N PHE A 258 9.35 -14.27 0.48
CA PHE A 258 10.09 -14.59 1.70
C PHE A 258 11.57 -14.21 1.54
N ASN A 259 12.16 -13.73 2.62
CA ASN A 259 13.62 -13.54 2.68
C ASN A 259 14.30 -14.88 3.02
N PRO A 260 15.00 -15.54 2.07
CA PRO A 260 15.52 -16.89 2.27
C PRO A 260 16.58 -16.95 3.38
N TYR A 261 17.33 -15.86 3.60
CA TYR A 261 18.32 -15.78 4.66
C TYR A 261 17.63 -15.78 6.05
N LEU A 262 16.62 -14.93 6.24
CA LEU A 262 15.90 -14.84 7.52
C LEU A 262 15.08 -16.10 7.79
N ILE A 263 14.45 -16.69 6.79
CA ILE A 263 13.76 -17.98 6.89
C ILE A 263 14.71 -19.05 7.46
N LYS A 264 15.90 -19.17 6.86
CA LYS A 264 16.91 -20.13 7.31
C LYS A 264 17.46 -19.81 8.70
N SER A 265 17.81 -18.55 8.98
CA SER A 265 18.42 -18.15 10.26
C SER A 265 17.49 -18.25 11.45
N HIS A 266 16.19 -18.11 11.23
CA HIS A 266 15.16 -18.27 12.27
C HIS A 266 14.54 -19.68 12.31
N GLY A 267 15.02 -20.61 11.49
CA GLY A 267 14.51 -21.99 11.45
C GLY A 267 13.04 -22.10 11.00
N VAL A 268 12.58 -21.15 10.20
CA VAL A 268 11.20 -21.12 9.72
C VAL A 268 10.98 -22.20 8.67
N VAL A 269 9.91 -22.99 8.84
CA VAL A 269 9.47 -23.99 7.85
C VAL A 269 8.37 -23.39 7.00
N LEU A 270 8.64 -23.25 5.71
CA LEU A 270 7.66 -22.68 4.78
C LEU A 270 6.65 -23.72 4.32
N PRO A 271 5.36 -23.37 4.23
CA PRO A 271 4.36 -24.17 3.53
C PRO A 271 4.72 -24.34 2.04
N SER A 272 4.26 -25.42 1.43
CA SER A 272 4.44 -25.61 -0.01
C SER A 272 3.69 -24.53 -0.83
N PRO A 273 4.14 -24.19 -2.04
CA PRO A 273 3.45 -23.22 -2.91
C PRO A 273 1.98 -23.60 -3.17
N SER A 274 1.66 -24.90 -3.35
CA SER A 274 0.28 -25.39 -3.50
C SER A 274 -0.55 -25.12 -2.24
N TYR A 275 0.01 -25.39 -1.06
CA TYR A 275 -0.70 -25.13 0.20
C TYR A 275 -0.94 -23.63 0.43
N LEU A 276 0.03 -22.77 0.09
CA LEU A 276 -0.13 -21.31 0.16
C LEU A 276 -1.29 -20.83 -0.74
N LYS A 277 -1.37 -21.38 -1.96
CA LYS A 277 -2.44 -21.07 -2.90
C LYS A 277 -3.79 -21.58 -2.41
N ASP A 278 -3.88 -22.87 -2.07
CA ASP A 278 -5.16 -23.54 -1.79
C ASP A 278 -5.77 -23.06 -0.46
N LYS A 279 -4.94 -22.81 0.56
CA LYS A 279 -5.41 -22.41 1.88
C LYS A 279 -5.54 -20.90 2.07
N TYR A 280 -4.60 -20.12 1.54
CA TYR A 280 -4.54 -18.67 1.80
C TYR A 280 -4.84 -17.81 0.57
N GLY A 281 -4.93 -18.42 -0.63
CA GLY A 281 -5.07 -17.68 -1.88
C GLY A 281 -3.83 -16.88 -2.25
N LEU A 282 -2.64 -17.32 -1.79
CA LEU A 282 -1.38 -16.61 -2.01
C LEU A 282 -0.53 -17.31 -3.07
N CYS A 283 -0.11 -16.56 -4.08
CA CYS A 283 0.81 -17.05 -5.10
C CYS A 283 2.26 -16.77 -4.70
N SER A 284 3.17 -17.68 -5.03
CA SER A 284 4.60 -17.42 -4.90
C SER A 284 5.08 -16.37 -5.93
N GLU A 285 6.30 -15.86 -5.77
CA GLU A 285 6.90 -14.95 -6.76
C GLU A 285 7.01 -15.57 -8.16
N THR A 286 7.20 -16.89 -8.23
CA THR A 286 7.41 -17.62 -9.50
C THR A 286 6.12 -18.04 -10.19
N GLY A 287 4.98 -17.80 -9.59
CA GLY A 287 3.69 -18.08 -10.20
C GLY A 287 2.63 -18.64 -9.23
N CYS A 288 1.44 -18.74 -9.74
CA CYS A 288 0.30 -19.43 -9.16
C CYS A 288 0.13 -20.83 -9.73
#